data_03260ee0ade9bf212c3d593fcd4e57dd
#
_entry.id   03260ee0ade9bf212c3d593fcd4e57dd
#
_cell.length_a   1.000
_cell.length_b   1.000
_cell.length_c   1.000
_cell.angle_alpha   90.00
_cell.angle_beta   90.00
_cell.angle_gamma   90.00
#
_symmetry.space_group_name_H-M   'P 1'
#
loop_
_entity.id
_entity.type
_entity.pdbx_description
1 polymer ?
#
loop_
_entity_poly.entity_id
_entity_poly.type
_entity_poly.pdbx_seq_one_letter_code
_entity_poly.pdbx_strand_id
1 'polypeptide(L)'
;FFRSLSPAELRTRGYSDGAQWTVQQVLAHFTAIERSMQWLFNNILAGGPGAPPDFDFERFNRTQTPKYDGLPLDELIERFTAVRQETVRIVRQMQEQDLDREGLHAFHGRGRLDRFIRWAYEHVCLHEEDVRQVIGKRSTVK
;
A
#
# COMPACT_ATOMS: atom_id res chain seq x y z
N PHE A 1 -2.48 14.34 5.87
CA PHE A 1 -3.01 14.72 4.57
C PHE A 1 -4.50 14.41 4.45
N PHE A 2 -4.95 13.15 4.53
CA PHE A 2 -6.37 12.79 4.33
C PHE A 2 -7.33 13.50 5.29
N ARG A 3 -6.93 13.75 6.53
CA ARG A 3 -7.75 14.52 7.50
C ARG A 3 -7.97 15.98 7.12
N SER A 4 -7.12 16.53 6.27
CA SER A 4 -7.24 17.92 5.79
C SER A 4 -8.21 18.06 4.61
N LEU A 5 -8.71 16.95 4.08
CA LEU A 5 -9.58 16.94 2.91
C LEU A 5 -11.05 17.13 3.30
N SER A 6 -11.77 17.89 2.49
CA SER A 6 -13.22 18.05 2.63
C SER A 6 -13.96 16.77 2.22
N PRO A 7 -15.21 16.57 2.67
CA PRO A 7 -16.03 15.46 2.22
C PRO A 7 -16.20 15.37 0.70
N ALA A 8 -16.21 16.51 0.00
CA ALA A 8 -16.29 16.55 -1.46
C ALA A 8 -15.00 16.01 -2.11
N GLU A 9 -13.83 16.45 -1.60
CA GLU A 9 -12.53 15.96 -2.07
C GLU A 9 -12.37 14.46 -1.83
N LEU A 10 -12.80 13.94 -0.68
CA LEU A 10 -12.75 12.51 -0.36
C LEU A 10 -13.61 11.65 -1.30
N ARG A 11 -14.68 12.21 -1.85
CA ARG A 11 -15.54 11.53 -2.83
C ARG A 11 -15.09 11.69 -4.28
N THR A 12 -14.11 12.55 -4.55
CA THR A 12 -13.57 12.73 -5.90
C THR A 12 -12.99 11.41 -6.40
N ARG A 13 -13.31 11.07 -7.65
CA ARG A 13 -12.80 9.85 -8.28
C ARG A 13 -11.59 10.15 -9.14
N GLY A 14 -10.62 9.27 -9.07
CA GLY A 14 -9.44 9.27 -9.92
C GLY A 14 -9.05 7.87 -10.32
N TYR A 15 -8.25 7.77 -11.37
CA TYR A 15 -7.66 6.51 -11.80
C TYR A 15 -6.36 6.27 -11.05
N SER A 16 -6.21 5.10 -10.45
CA SER A 16 -5.00 4.71 -9.75
C SER A 16 -4.90 3.18 -9.68
N ASP A 17 -3.74 2.61 -9.97
CA ASP A 17 -3.47 1.17 -9.95
C ASP A 17 -4.50 0.32 -10.73
N GLY A 18 -4.90 0.78 -11.92
CA GLY A 18 -5.85 0.06 -12.77
C GLY A 18 -7.31 0.15 -12.32
N ALA A 19 -7.64 0.98 -11.35
CA ALA A 19 -8.99 1.17 -10.84
C ALA A 19 -9.39 2.63 -10.74
N GLN A 20 -10.69 2.90 -10.88
CA GLN A 20 -11.26 4.22 -10.56
C GLN A 20 -11.79 4.19 -9.12
N TRP A 21 -11.03 4.77 -8.21
CA TRP A 21 -11.38 4.87 -6.80
C TRP A 21 -11.72 6.30 -6.41
N THR A 22 -12.54 6.43 -5.38
CA THR A 22 -12.59 7.69 -4.63
C THR A 22 -11.28 7.89 -3.88
N VAL A 23 -10.98 9.14 -3.54
CA VAL A 23 -9.81 9.46 -2.69
C VAL A 23 -9.84 8.66 -1.38
N GLN A 24 -11.02 8.51 -0.79
CA GLN A 24 -11.17 7.71 0.43
C GLN A 24 -10.87 6.21 0.19
N GLN A 25 -11.24 5.67 -0.97
CA GLN A 25 -10.90 4.29 -1.34
C GLN A 25 -9.40 4.07 -1.55
N VAL A 26 -8.65 5.08 -1.98
CA VAL A 26 -7.18 5.01 -2.03
C VAL A 26 -6.60 4.74 -0.64
N LEU A 27 -7.13 5.40 0.39
CA LEU A 27 -6.71 5.13 1.77
C LEU A 27 -7.04 3.69 2.21
N ALA A 28 -8.21 3.18 1.82
CA ALA A 28 -8.58 1.77 2.05
C ALA A 28 -7.63 0.80 1.33
N HIS A 29 -7.26 1.13 0.11
CA HIS A 29 -6.26 0.38 -0.68
C HIS A 29 -4.92 0.28 0.05
N PHE A 30 -4.46 1.34 0.71
CA PHE A 30 -3.22 1.30 1.49
C PHE A 30 -3.23 0.19 2.54
N THR A 31 -4.31 0.05 3.29
CA THR A 31 -4.43 -1.01 4.31
C THR A 31 -4.37 -2.41 3.69
N ALA A 32 -5.08 -2.62 2.60
CA ALA A 32 -5.11 -3.92 1.91
C ALA A 32 -3.72 -4.30 1.35
N ILE A 33 -3.05 -3.36 0.68
CA ILE A 33 -1.72 -3.57 0.11
C ILE A 33 -0.67 -3.78 1.20
N GLU A 34 -0.70 -3.00 2.27
CA GLU A 34 0.26 -3.14 3.36
C GLU A 34 0.20 -4.54 3.99
N ARG A 35 -0.99 -5.10 4.16
CA ARG A 35 -1.15 -6.48 4.63
C ARG A 35 -0.55 -7.51 3.66
N SER A 36 -0.72 -7.30 2.38
CA SER A 36 -0.11 -8.18 1.37
C SER A 36 1.42 -8.08 1.38
N MET A 37 1.97 -6.89 1.63
CA MET A 37 3.41 -6.70 1.79
C MET A 37 3.95 -7.42 3.03
N GLN A 38 3.25 -7.37 4.15
CA GLN A 38 3.62 -8.12 5.36
C GLN A 38 3.69 -9.62 5.08
N TRP A 39 2.70 -10.15 4.37
CA TRP A 39 2.72 -11.55 3.96
C TRP A 39 3.96 -11.86 3.11
N LEU A 40 4.28 -11.01 2.14
CA LEU A 40 5.44 -11.16 1.27
C LEU A 40 6.76 -11.16 2.07
N PHE A 41 6.91 -10.18 2.98
CA PHE A 41 8.13 -10.09 3.81
C PHE A 41 8.30 -11.33 4.68
N ASN A 42 7.25 -11.77 5.35
CA ASN A 42 7.29 -12.96 6.19
C ASN A 42 7.57 -14.24 5.37
N ASN A 43 7.02 -14.36 4.17
CA ASN A 43 7.29 -15.48 3.28
C ASN A 43 8.77 -15.54 2.88
N ILE A 44 9.35 -14.42 2.47
CA ILE A 44 10.77 -14.34 2.08
C ILE A 44 11.67 -14.61 3.30
N LEU A 45 11.34 -14.06 4.47
CA LEU A 45 12.09 -14.30 5.72
C LEU A 45 12.09 -15.78 6.13
N ALA A 46 11.00 -16.48 5.86
CA ALA A 46 10.89 -17.93 6.12
C ALA A 46 11.58 -18.80 5.04
N GLY A 47 12.22 -18.19 4.06
CA GLY A 47 12.87 -18.90 2.95
C GLY A 47 11.95 -19.24 1.78
N GLY A 48 10.74 -18.67 1.75
CA GLY A 48 9.79 -18.86 0.67
C GLY A 48 10.14 -18.08 -0.60
N PRO A 49 9.50 -18.39 -1.74
CA PRO A 49 9.81 -17.81 -3.05
C PRO A 49 9.24 -16.41 -3.28
N GLY A 50 8.42 -15.90 -2.35
CA GLY A 50 7.68 -14.66 -2.53
C GLY A 50 6.28 -14.87 -3.10
N ALA A 51 5.77 -13.92 -3.87
CA ALA A 51 4.45 -14.00 -4.47
C ALA A 51 4.36 -15.15 -5.50
N PRO A 52 3.19 -15.80 -5.64
CA PRO A 52 2.97 -16.74 -6.74
C PRO A 52 3.19 -16.06 -8.10
N PRO A 53 3.78 -16.76 -9.10
CA PRO A 53 4.05 -16.17 -10.42
C PRO A 53 2.79 -15.72 -11.15
N ASP A 54 1.65 -16.32 -10.84
CA ASP A 54 0.33 -16.07 -11.43
C ASP A 54 -0.55 -15.17 -10.55
N PHE A 55 0.03 -14.47 -9.56
CA PHE A 55 -0.71 -13.58 -8.69
C PHE A 55 -1.33 -12.42 -9.49
N ASP A 56 -2.67 -12.35 -9.43
CA ASP A 56 -3.46 -11.32 -10.11
C ASP A 56 -3.68 -10.13 -9.15
N PHE A 57 -2.77 -9.15 -9.20
CA PHE A 57 -2.86 -7.97 -8.35
C PHE A 57 -4.03 -7.03 -8.70
N GLU A 58 -4.48 -7.02 -9.95
CA GLU A 58 -5.66 -6.24 -10.34
C GLU A 58 -6.93 -6.82 -9.71
N ARG A 59 -7.07 -8.15 -9.74
CA ARG A 59 -8.15 -8.83 -9.05
C ARG A 59 -8.08 -8.60 -7.54
N PHE A 60 -6.89 -8.69 -6.96
CA PHE A 60 -6.67 -8.39 -5.55
C PHE A 60 -7.17 -6.98 -5.20
N ASN A 61 -6.77 -5.97 -5.96
CA ASN A 61 -7.18 -4.60 -5.75
C ASN A 61 -8.70 -4.43 -5.87
N ARG A 62 -9.32 -5.02 -6.90
CA ARG A 62 -10.78 -4.96 -7.10
C ARG A 62 -11.58 -5.61 -5.99
N THR A 63 -11.05 -6.65 -5.36
CA THR A 63 -11.79 -7.45 -4.36
C THR A 63 -11.49 -7.04 -2.93
N GLN A 64 -10.31 -6.52 -2.62
CA GLN A 64 -9.92 -6.20 -1.26
C GLN A 64 -10.31 -4.77 -0.85
N THR A 65 -10.15 -3.80 -1.72
CA THR A 65 -10.48 -2.40 -1.42
C THR A 65 -11.96 -2.20 -1.06
N PRO A 66 -12.95 -2.80 -1.75
CA PRO A 66 -14.36 -2.66 -1.39
C PRO A 66 -14.74 -3.20 -0.02
N LYS A 67 -13.93 -4.07 0.58
CA LYS A 67 -14.19 -4.59 1.94
C LYS A 67 -14.17 -3.48 3.00
N TYR A 68 -13.60 -2.35 2.69
CA TYR A 68 -13.52 -1.18 3.57
C TYR A 68 -14.54 -0.10 3.20
N ASP A 69 -15.41 -0.34 2.21
CA ASP A 69 -16.46 0.59 1.82
C ASP A 69 -17.42 0.82 3.00
N GLY A 70 -17.85 2.08 3.15
CA GLY A 70 -18.74 2.48 4.24
C GLY A 70 -18.07 2.77 5.57
N LEU A 71 -16.76 2.53 5.72
CA LEU A 71 -16.03 2.90 6.93
C LEU A 71 -15.78 4.41 6.96
N PRO A 72 -15.92 5.06 8.15
CA PRO A 72 -15.58 6.47 8.31
C PRO A 72 -14.09 6.71 8.08
N LEU A 73 -13.74 7.92 7.65
CA LEU A 73 -12.35 8.32 7.39
C LEU A 73 -11.42 8.04 8.57
N ASP A 74 -11.83 8.40 9.79
CA ASP A 74 -11.00 8.20 10.99
C ASP A 74 -10.70 6.72 11.22
N GLU A 75 -11.67 5.85 11.01
CA GLU A 75 -11.45 4.40 11.13
C GLU A 75 -10.48 3.88 10.08
N LEU A 76 -10.58 4.35 8.84
CA LEU A 76 -9.61 3.99 7.77
C LEU A 76 -8.20 4.44 8.11
N ILE A 77 -8.03 5.65 8.67
CA ILE A 77 -6.73 6.16 9.11
C ILE A 77 -6.18 5.31 10.27
N GLU A 78 -7.00 4.97 11.25
CA GLU A 78 -6.60 4.11 12.37
C GLU A 78 -6.17 2.72 11.90
N ARG A 79 -6.91 2.11 10.99
CA ARG A 79 -6.57 0.80 10.41
C ARG A 79 -5.25 0.84 9.65
N PHE A 80 -5.03 1.86 8.83
CA PHE A 80 -3.76 2.02 8.12
C PHE A 80 -2.61 2.26 9.10
N THR A 81 -2.80 3.09 10.11
CA THR A 81 -1.78 3.34 11.14
C THR A 81 -1.39 2.06 11.87
N ALA A 82 -2.36 1.25 12.28
CA ALA A 82 -2.12 -0.02 12.95
C ALA A 82 -1.38 -1.02 12.05
N VAL A 83 -1.78 -1.12 10.79
CA VAL A 83 -1.12 -2.00 9.81
C VAL A 83 0.32 -1.55 9.55
N ARG A 84 0.57 -0.25 9.41
CA ARG A 84 1.93 0.29 9.23
C ARG A 84 2.81 0.05 10.47
N GLN A 85 2.28 0.18 11.67
CA GLN A 85 3.00 -0.16 12.89
C GLN A 85 3.42 -1.63 12.92
N GLU A 86 2.57 -2.52 12.47
CA GLU A 86 2.93 -3.94 12.34
C GLU A 86 4.04 -4.17 11.31
N THR A 87 4.00 -3.50 10.16
CA THR A 87 5.09 -3.54 9.17
C THR A 87 6.40 -3.06 9.78
N VAL A 88 6.37 -1.95 10.52
CA VAL A 88 7.57 -1.43 11.21
C VAL A 88 8.10 -2.44 12.22
N ARG A 89 7.22 -3.11 12.97
CA ARG A 89 7.60 -4.17 13.91
C ARG A 89 8.31 -5.32 13.20
N ILE A 90 7.77 -5.80 12.09
CA ILE A 90 8.36 -6.87 11.29
C ILE A 90 9.77 -6.47 10.80
N VAL A 91 9.90 -5.26 10.25
CA VAL A 91 11.17 -4.77 9.71
C VAL A 91 12.22 -4.59 10.81
N ARG A 92 11.84 -4.07 11.98
CA ARG A 92 12.76 -3.90 13.12
C ARG A 92 13.32 -5.21 13.66
N GLN A 93 12.65 -6.33 13.44
CA GLN A 93 13.12 -7.65 13.87
C GLN A 93 14.06 -8.30 12.85
N MET A 94 14.19 -7.75 11.65
CA MET A 94 15.09 -8.25 10.62
C MET A 94 16.55 -8.03 11.01
N GLN A 95 17.39 -8.99 10.62
CA GLN A 95 18.85 -8.84 10.65
C GLN A 95 19.33 -8.19 9.36
N GLU A 96 20.50 -7.58 9.38
CA GLU A 96 21.06 -6.91 8.20
C GLU A 96 21.14 -7.87 6.98
N GLN A 97 21.55 -9.12 7.20
CA GLN A 97 21.64 -10.13 6.15
C GLN A 97 20.27 -10.54 5.56
N ASP A 98 19.18 -10.34 6.30
CA ASP A 98 17.84 -10.62 5.76
C ASP A 98 17.46 -9.69 4.61
N LEU A 99 18.00 -8.47 4.60
CA LEU A 99 17.73 -7.46 3.57
C LEU A 99 18.21 -7.88 2.17
N ASP A 100 19.18 -8.78 2.10
CA ASP A 100 19.73 -9.32 0.86
C ASP A 100 18.95 -10.53 0.31
N ARG A 101 18.02 -11.07 1.09
CA ARG A 101 17.17 -12.19 0.64
C ARG A 101 16.37 -11.79 -0.59
N GLU A 102 16.16 -12.73 -1.48
CA GLU A 102 15.44 -12.51 -2.72
C GLU A 102 14.10 -13.26 -2.73
N GLY A 103 13.16 -12.70 -3.45
CA GLY A 103 11.86 -13.31 -3.72
C GLY A 103 11.17 -12.65 -4.90
N LEU A 104 10.04 -13.22 -5.30
CA LEU A 104 9.21 -12.67 -6.36
C LEU A 104 8.21 -11.67 -5.79
N HIS A 105 8.22 -10.45 -6.30
CA HIS A 105 7.19 -9.45 -6.05
C HIS A 105 6.19 -9.45 -7.20
N ALA A 106 4.89 -9.38 -6.89
CA ALA A 106 3.84 -9.45 -7.90
C ALA A 106 3.93 -8.33 -8.97
N PHE A 107 4.43 -7.16 -8.58
CA PHE A 107 4.57 -6.00 -9.48
C PHE A 107 6.00 -5.82 -10.00
N HIS A 108 7.01 -5.92 -9.12
CA HIS A 108 8.41 -5.65 -9.48
C HIS A 108 9.17 -6.86 -10.05
N GLY A 109 8.59 -8.05 -9.99
CA GLY A 109 9.30 -9.27 -10.36
C GLY A 109 10.30 -9.72 -9.26
N ARG A 110 11.30 -10.49 -9.66
CA ARG A 110 12.30 -10.98 -8.72
C ARG A 110 13.22 -9.87 -8.25
N GLY A 111 13.46 -9.81 -6.95
CA GLY A 111 14.33 -8.79 -6.36
C GLY A 111 14.61 -9.03 -4.89
N ARG A 112 15.35 -8.10 -4.29
CA ARG A 112 15.79 -8.15 -2.90
C ARG A 112 14.72 -7.61 -1.96
N LEU A 113 14.72 -8.13 -0.74
CA LEU A 113 13.77 -7.75 0.29
C LEU A 113 13.86 -6.24 0.64
N ASP A 114 15.07 -5.67 0.71
CA ASP A 114 15.25 -4.25 0.99
C ASP A 114 14.55 -3.34 -0.04
N ARG A 115 14.52 -3.75 -1.30
CA ARG A 115 13.79 -3.04 -2.35
C ARG A 115 12.28 -3.06 -2.09
N PHE A 116 11.74 -4.19 -1.67
CA PHE A 116 10.31 -4.34 -1.40
C PHE A 116 9.89 -3.60 -0.13
N ILE A 117 10.75 -3.52 0.87
CA ILE A 117 10.51 -2.70 2.07
C ILE A 117 10.41 -1.22 1.70
N ARG A 118 11.32 -0.70 0.88
CA ARG A 118 11.25 0.68 0.39
C ARG A 118 9.98 0.97 -0.41
N TRP A 119 9.53 0.00 -1.19
CA TRP A 119 8.30 0.11 -1.95
C TRP A 119 7.07 0.35 -1.08
N ALA A 120 7.02 -0.15 0.14
CA ALA A 120 5.93 0.12 1.05
C ALA A 120 5.74 1.63 1.32
N TYR A 121 6.82 2.39 1.37
CA TYR A 121 6.78 3.85 1.48
C TYR A 121 6.55 4.55 0.13
N GLU A 122 7.29 4.16 -0.89
CA GLU A 122 7.23 4.76 -2.23
C GLU A 122 5.82 4.65 -2.83
N HIS A 123 5.17 3.51 -2.66
CA HIS A 123 3.81 3.26 -3.13
C HIS A 123 2.79 4.24 -2.54
N VAL A 124 2.87 4.51 -1.26
CA VAL A 124 2.00 5.49 -0.59
C VAL A 124 2.25 6.90 -1.14
N CYS A 125 3.50 7.27 -1.35
CA CYS A 125 3.86 8.58 -1.91
C CYS A 125 3.34 8.77 -3.34
N LEU A 126 3.43 7.73 -4.17
CA LEU A 126 2.90 7.78 -5.54
C LEU A 126 1.38 7.99 -5.54
N HIS A 127 0.65 7.26 -4.73
CA HIS A 127 -0.80 7.42 -4.62
C HIS A 127 -1.21 8.77 -4.02
N GLU A 128 -0.45 9.29 -3.05
CA GLU A 128 -0.70 10.64 -2.52
C GLU A 128 -0.56 11.70 -3.61
N GLU A 129 0.45 11.58 -4.47
CA GLU A 129 0.64 12.49 -5.60
C GLU A 129 -0.52 12.40 -6.60
N ASP A 130 -0.97 11.19 -6.94
CA ASP A 130 -2.14 10.98 -7.80
C ASP A 130 -3.39 11.66 -7.21
N VAL A 131 -3.61 11.52 -5.91
CA VAL A 131 -4.72 12.17 -5.21
C VAL A 131 -4.61 13.68 -5.28
N ARG A 132 -3.42 14.23 -5.05
CA ARG A 132 -3.19 15.69 -5.14
C ARG A 132 -3.50 16.24 -6.52
N GLN A 133 -3.13 15.52 -7.57
CA GLN A 133 -3.44 15.89 -8.94
C GLN A 133 -4.95 15.89 -9.21
N VAL A 134 -5.63 14.85 -8.77
CA VAL A 134 -7.09 14.67 -8.95
C VAL A 134 -7.89 15.78 -8.27
N ILE A 135 -7.51 16.18 -7.06
CA ILE A 135 -8.20 17.26 -6.32
C ILE A 135 -7.66 18.66 -6.62
N GLY A 136 -6.70 18.80 -7.56
CA GLY A 136 -6.12 20.08 -7.97
C GLY A 136 -5.22 20.75 -6.92
N LYS A 137 -4.76 20.02 -5.92
CA LYS A 137 -3.80 20.52 -4.91
C LYS A 137 -2.38 20.20 -5.36
N ARG A 138 -1.56 21.23 -5.55
CA ARG A 138 -0.14 21.04 -5.87
C ARG A 138 0.61 20.45 -4.66
N SER A 139 1.57 19.59 -4.94
CA SER A 139 2.51 19.12 -3.93
C SER A 139 3.23 20.31 -3.28
N THR A 140 3.21 20.35 -1.95
CA THR A 140 3.95 21.36 -1.17
C THR A 140 5.36 20.89 -0.80
N VAL A 141 5.76 19.74 -1.30
CA VAL A 141 7.12 19.24 -1.10
C VAL A 141 8.06 19.98 -2.04
N LYS A 142 8.86 20.87 -1.44
CA LYS A 142 10.04 21.47 -2.10
C LYS A 142 11.22 20.52 -1.97
#